data_c1e3c080318a967eb70c0ca3f6d4e9ef
#
_entry.id   c1e3c080318a967eb70c0ca3f6d4e9ef
#
_cell.length_a   1.000
_cell.length_b   1.000
_cell.length_c   1.000
_cell.angle_alpha   90.00
_cell.angle_beta   90.00
_cell.angle_gamma   90.00
#
_symmetry.space_group_name_H-M   'P 1'
#
loop_
_entity.id
_entity.type
_entity.pdbx_description
1 polymer ?
#
loop_
_entity_poly.entity_id
_entity_poly.type
_entity_poly.pdbx_seq_one_letter_code
_entity_poly.pdbx_strand_id
1 'polypeptide(L)'
;MSDNCLFCKIIKGDIPSDKVFEDAHCYAFRDISPQTPKHVLIVPKRHVEGLNDLQGLSDAELAACLRAAAAIAAQEGVGESGYRLLSNCGPHACQSVQHLHFHLMGGRQMTDKMG
;
A
#
# COMPACT_ATOMS: atom_id res chain seq x y z
N MET A 1 -9.72 -4.41 15.37
CA MET A 1 -9.56 -4.93 14.01
C MET A 1 -10.93 -5.30 13.46
N SER A 2 -11.21 -4.95 12.23
CA SER A 2 -12.49 -5.23 11.60
C SER A 2 -12.50 -6.63 10.98
N ASP A 3 -13.46 -7.47 11.37
CA ASP A 3 -13.63 -8.81 10.80
C ASP A 3 -14.09 -8.75 9.34
N ASN A 4 -14.62 -7.60 8.89
CA ASN A 4 -15.09 -7.41 7.52
C ASN A 4 -14.04 -6.76 6.61
N CYS A 5 -12.87 -6.42 7.13
CA CYS A 5 -11.84 -5.75 6.35
C CYS A 5 -11.09 -6.76 5.48
N LEU A 6 -11.15 -6.56 4.17
CA LEU A 6 -10.43 -7.41 3.22
C LEU A 6 -8.93 -7.46 3.51
N PHE A 7 -8.32 -6.32 3.78
CA PHE A 7 -6.86 -6.28 4.01
C PHE A 7 -6.47 -6.88 5.37
N CYS A 8 -7.32 -6.72 6.39
CA CYS A 8 -7.10 -7.41 7.65
C CYS A 8 -7.11 -8.93 7.46
N LYS A 9 -8.01 -9.43 6.62
CA LYS A 9 -8.09 -10.86 6.30
C LYS A 9 -6.86 -11.34 5.54
N ILE A 10 -6.35 -10.53 4.62
CA ILE A 10 -5.12 -10.83 3.89
C ILE A 10 -3.93 -10.89 4.84
N ILE A 11 -3.81 -9.92 5.74
CA ILE A 11 -2.72 -9.87 6.71
C ILE A 11 -2.73 -11.11 7.61
N LYS A 12 -3.92 -11.55 8.01
CA LYS A 12 -4.07 -12.74 8.86
C LYS A 12 -3.87 -14.06 8.11
N GLY A 13 -3.84 -14.02 6.78
CA GLY A 13 -3.71 -15.22 5.96
C GLY A 13 -5.04 -15.91 5.67
N ASP A 14 -6.17 -15.32 6.00
CA ASP A 14 -7.49 -15.89 5.72
C ASP A 14 -7.85 -15.81 4.24
N ILE A 15 -7.28 -14.84 3.53
CA ILE A 15 -7.44 -14.66 2.09
C ILE A 15 -6.04 -14.68 1.48
N PRO A 16 -5.81 -15.46 0.42
CA PRO A 16 -4.49 -15.53 -0.21
C PRO A 16 -4.12 -14.23 -0.90
N SER A 17 -2.83 -13.95 -0.98
CA SER A 17 -2.29 -12.78 -1.65
C SER A 17 -0.91 -13.13 -2.20
N ASP A 18 -0.45 -12.34 -3.17
CA ASP A 18 0.91 -12.44 -3.70
C ASP A 18 1.81 -11.50 -2.89
N LYS A 19 2.32 -12.00 -1.77
CA LYS A 19 3.11 -11.22 -0.82
C LYS A 19 4.44 -10.79 -1.45
N VAL A 20 4.77 -9.51 -1.28
CA VAL A 20 6.01 -8.90 -1.77
C VAL A 20 6.96 -8.57 -0.62
N PHE A 21 6.42 -8.16 0.53
CA PHE A 21 7.23 -7.69 1.66
C PHE A 21 6.41 -7.77 2.94
N GLU A 22 7.08 -7.99 4.05
CA GLU A 22 6.43 -7.95 5.35
C GLU A 22 7.45 -7.62 6.43
N ASP A 23 7.09 -6.77 7.38
CA ASP A 23 7.86 -6.55 8.60
C ASP A 23 6.92 -6.56 9.81
N ALA A 24 7.39 -6.08 10.97
CA ALA A 24 6.60 -6.08 12.19
C ALA A 24 5.36 -5.18 12.09
N HIS A 25 5.37 -4.18 11.23
CA HIS A 25 4.36 -3.12 11.20
C HIS A 25 3.56 -3.06 9.91
N CYS A 26 4.06 -3.60 8.81
CA CYS A 26 3.37 -3.50 7.53
C CYS A 26 3.45 -4.78 6.72
N TYR A 27 2.58 -4.87 5.74
CA TYR A 27 2.45 -6.00 4.83
C TYR A 27 2.26 -5.44 3.42
N ALA A 28 2.90 -6.04 2.42
CA ALA A 28 2.78 -5.58 1.05
C ALA A 28 2.54 -6.75 0.11
N PHE A 29 1.67 -6.53 -0.87
CA PHE A 29 1.26 -7.56 -1.82
C PHE A 29 0.91 -6.93 -3.16
N ARG A 30 0.94 -7.73 -4.23
CA ARG A 30 0.64 -7.23 -5.57
C ARG A 30 -0.84 -6.95 -5.72
N ASP A 31 -1.16 -5.83 -6.40
CA ASP A 31 -2.53 -5.52 -6.76
C ASP A 31 -3.02 -6.54 -7.80
N ILE A 32 -4.23 -7.05 -7.62
CA ILE A 32 -4.81 -8.03 -8.54
C ILE A 32 -5.29 -7.39 -9.85
N SER A 33 -5.39 -6.05 -9.88
CA SER A 33 -5.77 -5.27 -11.05
C SER A 33 -4.70 -4.22 -11.32
N PRO A 34 -3.48 -4.63 -11.70
CA PRO A 34 -2.36 -3.69 -11.79
C PRO A 34 -2.58 -2.64 -12.86
N GLN A 35 -2.28 -1.39 -12.52
CA GLN A 35 -2.40 -0.25 -13.43
C GLN A 35 -1.06 0.08 -14.09
N THR A 36 0.02 -0.50 -13.59
CA THR A 36 1.37 -0.37 -14.13
C THR A 36 2.05 -1.74 -14.06
N PRO A 37 3.18 -1.97 -14.79
CA PRO A 37 3.89 -3.26 -14.74
C PRO A 37 4.27 -3.69 -13.32
N LYS A 38 4.62 -2.74 -12.47
CA LYS A 38 4.83 -2.98 -11.03
C LYS A 38 3.78 -2.20 -10.26
N HIS A 39 2.90 -2.91 -9.57
CA HIS A 39 1.84 -2.29 -8.79
C HIS A 39 1.66 -3.07 -7.49
N VAL A 40 2.14 -2.51 -6.39
CA VAL A 40 2.15 -3.13 -5.07
C VAL A 40 1.34 -2.28 -4.10
N LEU A 41 0.57 -2.94 -3.25
CA LEU A 41 -0.16 -2.29 -2.16
C LEU A 41 0.61 -2.49 -0.87
N ILE A 42 0.79 -1.42 -0.10
CA ILE A 42 1.48 -1.45 1.18
C ILE A 42 0.48 -1.02 2.25
N VAL A 43 0.26 -1.87 3.24
CA VAL A 43 -0.75 -1.64 4.27
C VAL A 43 -0.12 -1.75 5.66
N PRO A 44 -0.51 -0.89 6.62
CA PRO A 44 -0.13 -1.12 8.01
C PRO A 44 -0.89 -2.34 8.55
N LYS A 45 -0.26 -3.11 9.42
CA LYS A 45 -0.92 -4.25 10.04
C LYS A 45 -2.03 -3.81 11.00
N ARG A 46 -1.82 -2.67 11.68
CA ARG A 46 -2.87 -2.06 12.51
C ARG A 46 -3.91 -1.41 11.60
N HIS A 47 -5.17 -1.71 11.84
CA HIS A 47 -6.27 -1.17 11.04
C HIS A 47 -6.53 0.29 11.39
N VAL A 48 -6.40 1.17 10.41
CA VAL A 48 -6.99 2.51 10.40
C VAL A 48 -7.66 2.69 9.04
N GLU A 49 -8.70 3.50 8.96
CA GLU A 49 -9.52 3.55 7.74
C GLU A 49 -8.83 4.27 6.59
N GLY A 50 -8.02 5.28 6.87
CA GLY A 50 -7.34 6.05 5.84
C GLY A 50 -6.52 7.19 6.43
N LEU A 51 -6.11 8.12 5.55
CA LEU A 51 -5.25 9.24 5.94
C LEU A 51 -5.86 10.14 7.02
N ASN A 52 -7.19 10.18 7.13
CA ASN A 52 -7.84 10.99 8.16
C ASN A 52 -7.76 10.36 9.54
N ASP A 53 -7.30 9.11 9.65
CA ASP A 53 -7.23 8.38 10.91
C ASP A 53 -5.79 8.04 11.31
N LEU A 54 -4.82 8.80 10.84
CA LEU A 54 -3.39 8.51 11.11
C LEU A 54 -3.04 8.55 12.59
N GLN A 55 -3.80 9.26 13.41
CA GLN A 55 -3.58 9.28 14.85
C GLN A 55 -3.73 7.88 15.48
N GLY A 56 -4.38 6.95 14.78
CA GLY A 56 -4.48 5.56 15.21
C GLY A 56 -3.22 4.74 15.02
N LEU A 57 -2.22 5.29 14.32
CA LEU A 57 -0.92 4.66 14.10
C LEU A 57 0.17 5.37 14.91
N SER A 58 1.15 4.62 15.38
CA SER A 58 2.37 5.23 15.91
C SER A 58 3.22 5.79 14.77
N ASP A 59 4.15 6.68 15.09
CA ASP A 59 5.11 7.19 14.12
C ASP A 59 5.92 6.05 13.49
N ALA A 60 6.29 5.05 14.30
CA ALA A 60 7.03 3.90 13.81
C ALA A 60 6.21 3.07 12.81
N GLU A 61 4.92 2.89 13.08
CA GLU A 61 4.03 2.15 12.18
C GLU A 61 3.87 2.86 10.83
N LEU A 62 3.67 4.18 10.86
CA LEU A 62 3.54 4.95 9.64
C LEU A 62 4.86 5.02 8.88
N ALA A 63 5.96 5.28 9.58
CA ALA A 63 7.28 5.32 8.96
C ALA A 63 7.64 3.99 8.30
N ALA A 64 7.25 2.86 8.91
CA ALA A 64 7.51 1.53 8.36
C ALA A 64 6.90 1.38 6.95
N CYS A 65 5.69 1.88 6.74
CA CYS A 65 5.04 1.82 5.42
C CYS A 65 5.84 2.60 4.37
N LEU A 66 6.31 3.79 4.72
CA LEU A 66 7.06 4.62 3.77
C LEU A 66 8.46 4.07 3.52
N ARG A 67 9.11 3.53 4.56
CA ARG A 67 10.42 2.88 4.40
C ARG A 67 10.30 1.60 3.56
N ALA A 68 9.22 0.85 3.76
CA ALA A 68 8.94 -0.34 2.95
C ALA A 68 8.78 0.02 1.48
N ALA A 69 8.15 1.17 1.17
CA ALA A 69 7.97 1.60 -0.21
C ALA A 69 9.31 1.75 -0.93
N ALA A 70 10.29 2.39 -0.30
CA ALA A 70 11.62 2.56 -0.88
C ALA A 70 12.34 1.22 -1.07
N ALA A 71 12.24 0.33 -0.07
CA ALA A 71 12.85 -0.99 -0.14
C ALA A 71 12.24 -1.84 -1.26
N ILE A 72 10.91 -1.81 -1.37
CA ILE A 72 10.18 -2.55 -2.40
C ILE A 72 10.52 -2.01 -3.78
N ALA A 73 10.60 -0.68 -3.94
CA ALA A 73 10.97 -0.07 -5.22
C ALA A 73 12.33 -0.55 -5.70
N ALA A 74 13.31 -0.63 -4.80
CA ALA A 74 14.63 -1.17 -5.12
C ALA A 74 14.55 -2.65 -5.52
N GLN A 75 13.81 -3.44 -4.75
CA GLN A 75 13.63 -4.87 -4.98
C GLN A 75 12.94 -5.14 -6.33
N GLU A 76 11.96 -4.32 -6.70
CA GLU A 76 11.20 -4.46 -7.94
C GLU A 76 11.92 -3.84 -9.15
N GLY A 77 13.08 -3.22 -8.94
CA GLY A 77 13.88 -2.68 -10.02
C GLY A 77 13.40 -1.34 -10.56
N VAL A 78 12.57 -0.61 -9.82
CA VAL A 78 12.04 0.69 -10.27
C VAL A 78 12.63 1.87 -9.51
N GLY A 79 13.61 1.62 -8.62
CA GLY A 79 14.18 2.67 -7.78
C GLY A 79 14.83 3.80 -8.57
N GLU A 80 15.62 3.48 -9.61
CA GLU A 80 16.32 4.48 -10.42
C GLU A 80 15.44 5.12 -11.47
N SER A 81 14.67 4.29 -12.19
CA SER A 81 13.81 4.81 -13.27
C SER A 81 12.66 5.66 -12.73
N GLY A 82 12.23 5.36 -11.52
CA GLY A 82 11.21 6.13 -10.84
C GLY A 82 9.93 5.36 -10.59
N TYR A 83 9.22 5.80 -9.58
CA TYR A 83 7.96 5.19 -9.20
C TYR A 83 7.08 6.26 -8.53
N ARG A 84 5.82 5.95 -8.42
CA ARG A 84 4.85 6.84 -7.78
C ARG A 84 4.24 6.12 -6.58
N LEU A 85 4.22 6.81 -5.44
CA LEU A 85 3.56 6.33 -4.24
C LEU A 85 2.40 7.25 -3.95
N LEU A 86 1.21 6.67 -3.77
CA LEU A 86 0.03 7.46 -3.46
C LEU A 86 -0.89 6.71 -2.51
N SER A 87 -1.77 7.46 -1.84
CA SER A 87 -2.85 6.88 -1.05
C SER A 87 -4.11 7.66 -1.34
N ASN A 88 -5.19 6.95 -1.65
CA ASN A 88 -6.49 7.56 -1.90
C ASN A 88 -7.25 7.62 -0.58
N CYS A 89 -7.82 8.78 -0.28
CA CYS A 89 -8.59 8.98 0.95
C CYS A 89 -9.96 9.54 0.59
N GLY A 90 -10.99 8.78 0.89
CA GLY A 90 -12.38 9.20 0.72
C GLY A 90 -12.96 8.96 -0.67
N PRO A 91 -14.25 9.26 -0.84
CA PRO A 91 -14.98 8.90 -2.06
C PRO A 91 -14.53 9.68 -3.30
N HIS A 92 -14.18 10.96 -3.18
CA HIS A 92 -13.72 11.74 -4.33
C HIS A 92 -12.37 11.25 -4.87
N ALA A 93 -11.58 10.55 -4.03
CA ALA A 93 -10.30 9.96 -4.44
C ALA A 93 -10.43 8.48 -4.78
N CYS A 94 -11.64 7.94 -4.83
CA CYS A 94 -11.93 6.55 -5.18
C CYS A 94 -11.30 5.54 -4.21
N GLN A 95 -11.32 5.85 -2.92
CA GLN A 95 -10.87 4.88 -1.92
C GLN A 95 -11.82 3.68 -1.91
N SER A 96 -11.34 2.52 -2.34
CA SER A 96 -12.17 1.32 -2.52
C SER A 96 -12.22 0.42 -1.29
N VAL A 97 -11.17 0.42 -0.45
CA VAL A 97 -11.09 -0.38 0.76
C VAL A 97 -10.82 0.53 1.95
N GLN A 98 -11.61 0.38 3.01
CA GLN A 98 -11.51 1.24 4.20
C GLN A 98 -10.48 0.68 5.18
N HIS A 99 -9.26 0.58 4.70
CA HIS A 99 -8.05 0.25 5.41
C HIS A 99 -6.94 1.03 4.71
N LEU A 100 -6.20 1.85 5.44
CA LEU A 100 -5.14 2.68 4.85
C LEU A 100 -4.24 1.83 3.97
N HIS A 101 -4.02 2.26 2.73
CA HIS A 101 -3.09 1.58 1.85
C HIS A 101 -2.43 2.58 0.91
N PHE A 102 -1.18 2.27 0.59
CA PHE A 102 -0.39 3.02 -0.36
C PHE A 102 -0.22 2.19 -1.62
N HIS A 103 -0.40 2.83 -2.77
CA HIS A 103 -0.10 2.21 -4.06
C HIS A 103 1.32 2.59 -4.46
N LEU A 104 2.16 1.60 -4.73
CA LEU A 104 3.47 1.78 -5.32
C LEU A 104 3.38 1.35 -6.77
N MET A 105 3.61 2.27 -7.69
CA MET A 105 3.41 2.05 -9.13
C MET A 105 4.65 2.46 -9.90
N GLY A 106 5.10 1.60 -10.79
CA GLY A 106 6.29 1.86 -11.60
C GLY A 106 6.44 0.89 -12.75
N GLY A 107 7.55 0.98 -13.46
CA GLY A 107 7.86 0.08 -14.56
C GLY A 107 7.52 0.63 -15.95
N ARG A 108 7.01 1.85 -16.04
CA ARG A 108 6.79 2.54 -17.30
C ARG A 108 6.80 4.05 -17.08
N GLN A 109 6.97 4.80 -18.18
CA GLN A 109 6.82 6.25 -18.12
C GLN A 109 5.37 6.61 -17.80
N MET A 110 5.16 7.38 -16.74
CA MET A 110 3.84 7.88 -16.37
C MET A 110 3.64 9.28 -16.93
N THR A 111 2.38 9.71 -17.00
CA THR A 111 2.07 11.10 -17.30
C THR A 111 2.27 11.95 -16.04
N ASP A 112 2.41 13.26 -16.23
CA ASP A 112 2.52 14.18 -15.10
C ASP A 112 1.14 14.60 -14.53
N LYS A 113 0.06 14.03 -15.03
CA LYS A 113 -1.27 14.24 -14.50
C LYS A 113 -1.45 13.44 -13.21
N MET A 114 -2.06 14.03 -12.22
CA MET A 114 -2.22 13.43 -10.89
C MET A 114 -3.58 12.78 -10.65
N GLY A 115 -4.49 12.89 -11.59
CA GLY A 115 -5.79 12.28 -11.43
C GLY A 115 -6.76 12.51 -12.55
#